data_532fe136af732407fa6995aa2c08d741
#
_entry.id   532fe136af732407fa6995aa2c08d741
#
_cell.length_a   1.000
_cell.length_b   1.000
_cell.length_c   1.000
_cell.angle_alpha   90.00
_cell.angle_beta   90.00
_cell.angle_gamma   90.00
#
_symmetry.space_group_name_H-M   'P 1'
#
loop_
_entity.id
_entity.type
_entity.pdbx_description
1 polymer ?
#
loop_
_entity_poly.entity_id
_entity_poly.type
_entity_poly.pdbx_seq_one_letter_code
_entity_poly.pdbx_strand_id
1 'polypeptide(L)'
;YSRILSGRPPGSRPFCLIDYFPKDFITIIDESHVTVPQLNGMYEGDRARKEMLVAHGFRLPSCLDNRPLKFSELKPLLGQKIYVSATPAPFERKEAGARIVEQIIRPTGIVDPPIEVRKTDGQVDDLIKEAKLRAQNKERVLVTTLTKKMSEDLSSYLEEAGLAVK
;
A
#
# COMPACT_ATOMS: atom_id res chain seq x y z
N TYR A 1 -2.78 -3.36 -27.14
CA TYR A 1 -2.17 -4.29 -28.11
C TYR A 1 -2.05 -5.72 -27.54
N SER A 2 -1.77 -5.93 -26.25
CA SER A 2 -1.49 -7.24 -25.62
C SER A 2 -2.55 -8.31 -25.97
N ARG A 3 -3.84 -7.99 -25.85
CA ARG A 3 -4.92 -8.93 -26.16
C ARG A 3 -4.87 -9.41 -27.62
N ILE A 4 -4.69 -8.49 -28.55
CA ILE A 4 -4.69 -8.78 -29.98
C ILE A 4 -3.48 -9.63 -30.35
N LEU A 5 -2.28 -9.24 -29.89
CA LEU A 5 -1.04 -9.96 -30.16
C LEU A 5 -1.02 -11.38 -29.56
N SER A 6 -1.69 -11.57 -28.43
CA SER A 6 -1.78 -12.88 -27.77
C SER A 6 -3.00 -13.73 -28.22
N GLY A 7 -3.78 -13.26 -29.19
CA GLY A 7 -4.95 -13.98 -29.73
C GLY A 7 -6.08 -14.20 -28.71
N ARG A 8 -6.12 -13.45 -27.62
CA ARG A 8 -7.12 -13.64 -26.54
C ARG A 8 -8.48 -13.03 -26.93
N PRO A 9 -9.59 -13.67 -26.56
CA PRO A 9 -10.90 -13.09 -26.81
C PRO A 9 -11.14 -11.82 -25.96
N PRO A 10 -12.05 -10.91 -26.42
CA PRO A 10 -12.45 -9.74 -25.64
C PRO A 10 -12.94 -10.13 -24.24
N GLY A 11 -12.57 -9.31 -23.22
CA GLY A 11 -12.96 -9.52 -21.83
C GLY A 11 -12.14 -10.59 -21.07
N SER A 12 -11.31 -11.38 -21.75
CA SER A 12 -10.47 -12.36 -21.08
C SER A 12 -9.43 -11.69 -20.17
N ARG A 13 -9.04 -12.38 -19.08
CA ARG A 13 -7.98 -11.88 -18.22
C ARG A 13 -6.63 -11.84 -18.95
N PRO A 14 -5.76 -10.88 -18.65
CA PRO A 14 -4.39 -10.88 -19.18
C PRO A 14 -3.56 -11.99 -18.53
N PHE A 15 -2.49 -12.40 -19.21
CA PHE A 15 -1.42 -13.14 -18.58
C PHE A 15 -0.65 -12.24 -17.63
N CYS A 16 -0.24 -12.78 -16.50
CA CYS A 16 0.54 -12.10 -15.47
C CYS A 16 1.69 -12.99 -15.00
N LEU A 17 2.59 -12.46 -14.19
CA LEU A 17 3.77 -13.16 -13.70
C LEU A 17 3.42 -14.51 -13.03
N ILE A 18 2.31 -14.57 -12.31
CA ILE A 18 1.86 -15.78 -11.61
C ILE A 18 1.59 -16.93 -12.57
N ASP A 19 1.18 -16.66 -13.82
CA ASP A 19 0.93 -17.71 -14.82
C ASP A 19 2.21 -18.48 -15.23
N TYR A 20 3.38 -17.94 -14.91
CA TYR A 20 4.69 -18.56 -15.21
C TYR A 20 5.30 -19.29 -14.02
N PHE A 21 4.65 -19.24 -12.86
CA PHE A 21 5.15 -19.95 -11.66
C PHE A 21 4.81 -21.45 -11.73
N PRO A 22 5.60 -22.30 -11.05
CA PRO A 22 5.25 -23.70 -10.85
C PRO A 22 3.86 -23.83 -10.22
N LYS A 23 3.18 -24.96 -10.45
CA LYS A 23 1.80 -25.15 -9.93
C LYS A 23 1.72 -25.25 -8.40
N ASP A 24 2.82 -25.60 -7.76
CA ASP A 24 2.95 -25.88 -6.32
C ASP A 24 3.68 -24.78 -5.54
N PHE A 25 3.68 -23.54 -6.05
CA PHE A 25 4.29 -22.42 -5.33
C PHE A 25 3.46 -21.98 -4.10
N ILE A 26 4.15 -21.42 -3.12
CA ILE A 26 3.57 -20.81 -1.93
C ILE A 26 3.53 -19.29 -2.12
N THR A 27 2.38 -18.70 -1.83
CA THR A 27 2.19 -17.26 -1.83
C THR A 27 2.24 -16.72 -0.41
N ILE A 28 3.15 -15.80 -0.13
CA ILE A 28 3.22 -15.06 1.13
C ILE A 28 2.68 -13.66 0.87
N ILE A 29 1.62 -13.27 1.55
CA ILE A 29 0.99 -11.96 1.44
C ILE A 29 1.32 -11.17 2.70
N ASP A 30 2.31 -10.29 2.57
CA ASP A 30 2.74 -9.43 3.66
C ASP A 30 1.78 -8.23 3.82
N GLU A 31 1.67 -7.72 5.05
CA GLU A 31 0.72 -6.67 5.44
C GLU A 31 -0.68 -6.93 4.85
N SER A 32 -1.15 -8.16 5.00
CA SER A 32 -2.33 -8.67 4.29
C SER A 32 -3.59 -7.85 4.55
N HIS A 33 -3.72 -7.24 5.75
CA HIS A 33 -4.82 -6.35 6.11
C HIS A 33 -4.91 -5.09 5.23
N VAL A 34 -3.80 -4.68 4.58
CA VAL A 34 -3.74 -3.59 3.59
C VAL A 34 -3.70 -4.15 2.18
N THR A 35 -2.87 -5.16 1.94
CA THR A 35 -2.63 -5.72 0.61
C THR A 35 -3.90 -6.34 0.01
N VAL A 36 -4.68 -7.09 0.78
CA VAL A 36 -5.91 -7.72 0.28
C VAL A 36 -6.97 -6.69 -0.15
N PRO A 37 -7.29 -5.66 0.62
CA PRO A 37 -8.16 -4.57 0.15
C PRO A 37 -7.64 -3.86 -1.11
N GLN A 38 -6.34 -3.62 -1.22
CA GLN A 38 -5.74 -3.03 -2.42
C GLN A 38 -5.93 -3.92 -3.65
N LEU A 39 -5.67 -5.22 -3.53
CA LEU A 39 -5.88 -6.18 -4.61
C LEU A 39 -7.36 -6.23 -5.06
N ASN A 40 -8.30 -6.08 -4.14
CA ASN A 40 -9.72 -5.97 -4.46
C ASN A 40 -10.05 -4.69 -5.24
N GLY A 41 -9.45 -3.55 -4.88
CA GLY A 41 -9.74 -2.24 -5.49
C GLY A 41 -9.04 -2.00 -6.82
N MET A 42 -7.95 -2.70 -7.13
CA MET A 42 -7.10 -2.43 -8.31
C MET A 42 -7.86 -2.49 -9.64
N TYR A 43 -8.74 -3.47 -9.82
CA TYR A 43 -9.49 -3.65 -11.05
C TYR A 43 -10.42 -2.47 -11.33
N GLU A 44 -11.24 -2.10 -10.36
CA GLU A 44 -12.24 -1.03 -10.54
C GLU A 44 -11.60 0.33 -10.75
N GLY A 45 -10.51 0.65 -10.04
CA GLY A 45 -9.77 1.88 -10.22
C GLY A 45 -9.12 2.00 -11.61
N ASP A 46 -8.51 0.91 -12.11
CA ASP A 46 -7.93 0.88 -13.45
C ASP A 46 -9.01 0.99 -14.54
N ARG A 47 -10.12 0.29 -14.35
CA ARG A 47 -11.26 0.30 -15.26
C ARG A 47 -11.87 1.68 -15.39
N ALA A 48 -12.22 2.33 -14.30
CA ALA A 48 -12.83 3.67 -14.30
C ALA A 48 -11.93 4.68 -15.04
N ARG A 49 -10.62 4.67 -14.75
CA ARG A 49 -9.66 5.51 -15.47
C ARG A 49 -9.64 5.24 -16.97
N LYS A 50 -9.63 3.99 -17.40
CA LYS A 50 -9.57 3.60 -18.81
C LYS A 50 -10.86 3.89 -19.57
N GLU A 51 -12.01 3.72 -18.94
CA GLU A 51 -13.30 4.08 -19.51
C GLU A 51 -13.34 5.57 -19.84
N MET A 52 -12.86 6.43 -18.95
CA MET A 52 -12.71 7.86 -19.24
C MET A 52 -11.79 8.13 -20.42
N LEU A 53 -10.64 7.46 -20.49
CA LEU A 53 -9.69 7.65 -21.61
C LEU A 53 -10.24 7.17 -22.96
N VAL A 54 -11.05 6.11 -22.94
CA VAL A 54 -11.75 5.62 -24.16
C VAL A 54 -12.86 6.57 -24.56
N ALA A 55 -13.68 7.03 -23.64
CA ALA A 55 -14.77 7.98 -23.90
C ALA A 55 -14.30 9.29 -24.53
N HIS A 56 -13.11 9.76 -24.16
CA HIS A 56 -12.50 10.96 -24.72
C HIS A 56 -11.53 10.71 -25.88
N GLY A 57 -11.49 9.49 -26.44
CA GLY A 57 -10.67 9.16 -27.61
C GLY A 57 -9.16 9.04 -27.37
N PHE A 58 -8.70 9.08 -26.11
CA PHE A 58 -7.27 8.94 -25.78
C PHE A 58 -6.77 7.49 -25.83
N ARG A 59 -7.67 6.52 -25.75
CA ARG A 59 -7.34 5.09 -25.83
C ARG A 59 -8.37 4.31 -26.63
N LEU A 60 -7.92 3.22 -27.26
CA LEU A 60 -8.80 2.27 -27.93
C LEU A 60 -9.59 1.42 -26.90
N PRO A 61 -10.82 0.97 -27.21
CA PRO A 61 -11.62 0.12 -26.33
C PRO A 61 -10.89 -1.15 -25.87
N SER A 62 -9.98 -1.69 -26.68
CA SER A 62 -9.16 -2.87 -26.33
C SER A 62 -8.21 -2.67 -25.16
N CYS A 63 -7.98 -1.43 -24.71
CA CYS A 63 -7.17 -1.15 -23.53
C CYS A 63 -7.82 -1.67 -22.23
N LEU A 64 -9.14 -1.85 -22.22
CA LEU A 64 -9.89 -2.41 -21.10
C LEU A 64 -9.51 -3.88 -20.82
N ASP A 65 -8.99 -4.59 -21.81
CA ASP A 65 -8.58 -5.99 -21.67
C ASP A 65 -7.12 -6.13 -21.15
N ASN A 66 -6.35 -5.05 -21.11
CA ASN A 66 -5.02 -5.00 -20.48
C ASN A 66 -5.16 -4.38 -19.07
N ARG A 67 -5.55 -5.17 -18.12
CA ARG A 67 -6.05 -4.75 -16.81
C ARG A 67 -5.47 -5.59 -15.69
N PRO A 68 -5.50 -5.10 -14.43
CA PRO A 68 -5.30 -5.97 -13.28
C PRO A 68 -6.31 -7.11 -13.25
N LEU A 69 -5.95 -8.22 -12.64
CA LEU A 69 -6.89 -9.29 -12.37
C LEU A 69 -7.95 -8.81 -11.37
N LYS A 70 -9.17 -9.28 -11.52
CA LYS A 70 -10.13 -9.20 -10.42
C LYS A 70 -9.65 -10.11 -9.29
N PHE A 71 -9.96 -9.76 -8.05
CA PHE A 71 -9.56 -10.59 -6.92
C PHE A 71 -10.10 -12.02 -7.01
N SER A 72 -11.30 -12.18 -7.56
CA SER A 72 -11.91 -13.48 -7.85
C SER A 72 -11.15 -14.31 -8.90
N GLU A 73 -10.46 -13.65 -9.83
CA GLU A 73 -9.60 -14.30 -10.83
C GLU A 73 -8.21 -14.61 -10.26
N LEU A 74 -7.70 -13.76 -9.37
CA LEU A 74 -6.39 -13.90 -8.73
C LEU A 74 -6.39 -15.01 -7.67
N LYS A 75 -7.38 -15.02 -6.79
CA LYS A 75 -7.43 -15.91 -5.62
C LYS A 75 -7.19 -17.40 -5.95
N PRO A 76 -7.81 -18.00 -6.98
CA PRO A 76 -7.56 -19.39 -7.35
C PRO A 76 -6.18 -19.66 -7.94
N LEU A 77 -5.46 -18.62 -8.43
CA LEU A 77 -4.12 -18.75 -8.98
C LEU A 77 -3.03 -18.80 -7.90
N LEU A 78 -3.32 -18.31 -6.69
CA LEU A 78 -2.33 -18.14 -5.63
C LEU A 78 -1.92 -19.45 -4.91
N GLY A 79 -2.49 -20.59 -5.24
CA GLY A 79 -2.14 -21.86 -4.59
C GLY A 79 -2.29 -21.81 -3.07
N GLN A 80 -1.29 -22.36 -2.35
CA GLN A 80 -1.19 -22.28 -0.89
C GLN A 80 -0.81 -20.85 -0.47
N LYS A 81 -1.52 -20.29 0.52
CA LYS A 81 -1.37 -18.91 0.95
C LYS A 81 -1.00 -18.80 2.41
N ILE A 82 -0.07 -17.91 2.72
CA ILE A 82 0.29 -17.47 4.08
C ILE A 82 0.01 -15.97 4.14
N TYR A 83 -0.87 -15.56 5.03
CA TYR A 83 -1.15 -14.15 5.31
C TYR A 83 -0.32 -13.72 6.50
N VAL A 84 0.46 -12.65 6.34
CA VAL A 84 1.26 -12.06 7.41
C VAL A 84 0.70 -10.69 7.74
N SER A 85 0.42 -10.45 9.02
CA SER A 85 -0.12 -9.17 9.47
C SER A 85 0.00 -9.02 10.98
N ALA A 86 0.35 -7.83 11.46
CA ALA A 86 0.27 -7.49 12.87
C ALA A 86 -1.19 -7.29 13.33
N THR A 87 -2.10 -6.92 12.42
CA THR A 87 -3.51 -6.64 12.67
C THR A 87 -4.40 -7.31 11.63
N PRO A 88 -4.48 -8.66 11.61
CA PRO A 88 -5.22 -9.39 10.59
C PRO A 88 -6.71 -9.02 10.59
N ALA A 89 -7.24 -8.75 9.40
CA ALA A 89 -8.64 -8.36 9.18
C ALA A 89 -9.59 -9.59 9.20
N PRO A 90 -10.91 -9.39 9.24
CA PRO A 90 -11.88 -10.48 9.24
C PRO A 90 -11.75 -11.44 8.05
N PHE A 91 -11.27 -10.94 6.90
CA PHE A 91 -11.04 -11.77 5.71
C PHE A 91 -9.98 -12.84 5.97
N GLU A 92 -8.81 -12.47 6.47
CA GLU A 92 -7.70 -13.39 6.72
C GLU A 92 -8.06 -14.40 7.81
N ARG A 93 -8.72 -13.93 8.86
CA ARG A 93 -9.20 -14.80 9.95
C ARG A 93 -10.19 -15.84 9.45
N LYS A 94 -11.09 -15.46 8.55
CA LYS A 94 -12.06 -16.39 7.92
C LYS A 94 -11.36 -17.41 7.03
N GLU A 95 -10.40 -16.98 6.21
CA GLU A 95 -9.63 -17.87 5.33
C GLU A 95 -8.74 -18.84 6.09
N ALA A 96 -8.09 -18.37 7.16
CA ALA A 96 -7.21 -19.20 7.99
C ALA A 96 -7.97 -20.20 8.88
N GLY A 97 -9.15 -19.83 9.36
CA GLY A 97 -9.91 -20.64 10.32
C GLY A 97 -9.09 -20.88 11.59
N ALA A 98 -8.87 -22.15 11.93
CA ALA A 98 -8.06 -22.54 13.11
C ALA A 98 -6.54 -22.48 12.87
N ARG A 99 -6.08 -22.17 11.64
CA ARG A 99 -4.65 -22.17 11.28
C ARG A 99 -4.02 -20.78 11.47
N ILE A 100 -4.18 -20.23 12.65
CA ILE A 100 -3.60 -18.93 13.04
C ILE A 100 -2.41 -19.21 13.96
N VAL A 101 -1.25 -18.68 13.60
CA VAL A 101 -0.04 -18.73 14.41
C VAL A 101 0.29 -17.32 14.86
N GLU A 102 0.41 -17.14 16.17
CA GLU A 102 0.76 -15.86 16.77
C GLU A 102 2.25 -15.83 17.11
N GLN A 103 2.94 -14.77 16.68
CA GLN A 103 4.30 -14.45 17.08
C GLN A 103 4.27 -13.20 17.95
N ILE A 104 4.20 -13.38 19.24
CA ILE A 104 4.02 -12.28 20.22
C ILE A 104 5.39 -11.78 20.72
N ILE A 105 6.37 -12.67 20.83
CA ILE A 105 7.68 -12.34 21.37
C ILE A 105 8.57 -11.74 20.29
N ARG A 106 9.10 -10.53 20.57
CA ARG A 106 10.14 -9.89 19.75
C ARG A 106 11.54 -10.29 20.31
N PRO A 107 12.24 -11.23 19.68
CA PRO A 107 13.51 -11.76 20.23
C PRO A 107 14.67 -10.77 20.17
N THR A 108 14.52 -9.66 19.42
CA THR A 108 15.59 -8.65 19.23
C THR A 108 15.91 -7.85 20.49
N GLY A 109 15.07 -7.88 21.52
CA GLY A 109 15.21 -7.06 22.72
C GLY A 109 15.01 -5.54 22.49
N ILE A 110 14.70 -5.11 21.28
CA ILE A 110 14.43 -3.70 20.95
C ILE A 110 13.03 -3.36 21.42
N VAL A 111 12.94 -2.46 22.38
CA VAL A 111 11.68 -1.95 22.91
C VAL A 111 11.10 -0.90 21.97
N ASP A 112 9.78 -0.85 21.83
CA ASP A 112 9.12 0.24 21.10
C ASP A 112 9.40 1.59 21.78
N PRO A 113 9.56 2.68 21.02
CA PRO A 113 9.79 3.99 21.61
C PRO A 113 8.57 4.44 22.44
N PRO A 114 8.80 5.24 23.49
CA PRO A 114 7.69 5.82 24.26
C PRO A 114 6.85 6.72 23.35
N ILE A 115 5.53 6.63 23.49
CA ILE A 115 4.57 7.43 22.73
C ILE A 115 4.00 8.52 23.63
N GLU A 116 4.06 9.76 23.16
CA GLU A 116 3.42 10.91 23.80
C GLU A 116 2.34 11.45 22.88
N VAL A 117 1.11 11.58 23.38
CA VAL A 117 -0.02 12.16 22.65
C VAL A 117 -0.20 13.61 23.13
N ARG A 118 -0.07 14.56 22.21
CA ARG A 118 -0.21 15.98 22.47
C ARG A 118 -1.45 16.56 21.79
N LYS A 119 -1.89 17.76 22.25
CA LYS A 119 -3.05 18.46 21.68
C LYS A 119 -2.74 18.95 20.27
N THR A 120 -3.77 19.05 19.44
CA THR A 120 -3.66 19.54 18.06
C THR A 120 -3.46 21.07 18.02
N ASP A 121 -4.02 21.78 18.99
CA ASP A 121 -3.86 23.24 19.08
C ASP A 121 -2.39 23.61 19.32
N GLY A 122 -1.83 24.45 18.44
CA GLY A 122 -0.42 24.86 18.51
C GLY A 122 0.56 23.76 18.10
N GLN A 123 0.13 22.68 17.45
CA GLN A 123 0.96 21.53 17.12
C GLN A 123 2.19 21.89 16.25
N VAL A 124 2.09 22.89 15.37
CA VAL A 124 3.21 23.29 14.51
C VAL A 124 4.27 24.03 15.33
N ASP A 125 3.87 24.91 16.24
CA ASP A 125 4.80 25.61 17.13
C ASP A 125 5.49 24.62 18.09
N ASP A 126 4.76 23.64 18.58
CA ASP A 126 5.29 22.58 19.42
C ASP A 126 6.29 21.71 18.64
N LEU A 127 5.98 21.34 17.40
CA LEU A 127 6.89 20.64 16.50
C LEU A 127 8.19 21.44 16.28
N ILE A 128 8.10 22.75 16.03
CA ILE A 128 9.28 23.60 15.83
C ILE A 128 10.17 23.61 17.07
N LYS A 129 9.58 23.72 18.26
CA LYS A 129 10.34 23.69 19.53
C LYS A 129 11.07 22.36 19.71
N GLU A 130 10.38 21.25 19.51
CA GLU A 130 10.99 19.91 19.61
C GLU A 130 12.09 19.72 18.54
N ALA A 131 11.82 20.11 17.29
CA ALA A 131 12.80 19.98 16.22
C ALA A 131 14.07 20.80 16.49
N LYS A 132 13.94 22.03 17.00
CA LYS A 132 15.08 22.87 17.40
C LYS A 132 15.87 22.24 18.54
N LEU A 133 15.19 21.69 19.55
CA LEU A 133 15.85 21.01 20.66
C LEU A 133 16.64 19.79 20.19
N ARG A 134 16.06 18.97 19.31
CA ARG A 134 16.74 17.80 18.74
C ARG A 134 17.91 18.19 17.86
N ALA A 135 17.77 19.25 17.06
CA ALA A 135 18.84 19.77 16.22
C ALA A 135 20.05 20.27 17.06
N GLN A 136 19.81 20.93 18.20
CA GLN A 136 20.88 21.33 19.14
C GLN A 136 21.63 20.10 19.67
N ASN A 137 20.97 19.00 19.88
CA ASN A 137 21.56 17.73 20.31
C ASN A 137 22.19 16.94 19.14
N LYS A 138 22.22 17.48 17.91
CA LYS A 138 22.68 16.81 16.68
C LYS A 138 21.83 15.56 16.32
N GLU A 139 20.59 15.51 16.76
CA GLU A 139 19.62 14.48 16.45
C GLU A 139 18.80 14.87 15.22
N ARG A 140 18.06 13.91 14.68
CA ARG A 140 17.15 14.11 13.55
C ARG A 140 15.71 13.85 13.97
N VAL A 141 14.77 14.53 13.31
CA VAL A 141 13.34 14.35 13.51
C VAL A 141 12.72 13.87 12.20
N LEU A 142 11.91 12.82 12.27
CA LEU A 142 11.08 12.38 11.16
C LEU A 142 9.65 12.86 11.41
N VAL A 143 9.11 13.64 10.48
CA VAL A 143 7.75 14.15 10.53
C VAL A 143 6.92 13.50 9.44
N THR A 144 5.78 12.92 9.81
CA THR A 144 4.82 12.33 8.87
C THR A 144 3.54 13.13 8.84
N THR A 145 2.96 13.30 7.66
CA THR A 145 1.71 14.04 7.44
C THR A 145 0.69 13.16 6.72
N LEU A 146 -0.58 13.55 6.75
CA LEU A 146 -1.66 12.79 6.11
C LEU A 146 -1.65 12.87 4.58
N THR A 147 -1.10 13.96 3.99
CA THR A 147 -1.08 14.15 2.54
C THR A 147 0.27 14.70 2.07
N LYS A 148 0.62 14.43 0.81
CA LYS A 148 1.83 14.99 0.18
C LYS A 148 1.83 16.53 0.19
N LYS A 149 0.70 17.15 -0.14
CA LYS A 149 0.56 18.60 -0.13
C LYS A 149 0.85 19.19 1.26
N MET A 150 0.30 18.59 2.31
CA MET A 150 0.57 19.02 3.68
C MET A 150 2.06 18.86 4.05
N SER A 151 2.73 17.82 3.53
CA SER A 151 4.17 17.65 3.73
C SER A 151 4.98 18.75 3.04
N GLU A 152 4.62 19.11 1.81
CA GLU A 152 5.27 20.18 1.04
C GLU A 152 5.07 21.54 1.72
N ASP A 153 3.84 21.87 2.09
CA ASP A 153 3.49 23.12 2.78
C ASP A 153 4.23 23.23 4.14
N LEU A 154 4.25 22.14 4.91
CA LEU A 154 4.94 22.10 6.20
C LEU A 154 6.46 22.22 6.04
N SER A 155 7.04 21.57 5.04
CA SER A 155 8.48 21.66 4.76
C SER A 155 8.89 23.10 4.48
N SER A 156 8.17 23.80 3.61
CA SER A 156 8.43 25.23 3.30
C SER A 156 8.35 26.10 4.54
N TYR A 157 7.33 25.88 5.38
CA TYR A 157 7.16 26.62 6.61
C TYR A 157 8.27 26.39 7.64
N LEU A 158 8.74 25.14 7.75
CA LEU A 158 9.85 24.79 8.65
C LEU A 158 11.17 25.37 8.17
N GLU A 159 11.41 25.45 6.85
CA GLU A 159 12.57 26.14 6.27
C GLU A 159 12.56 27.61 6.56
N GLU A 160 11.41 28.28 6.40
CA GLU A 160 11.23 29.70 6.77
C GLU A 160 11.46 29.95 8.27
N ALA A 161 11.13 28.96 9.12
CA ALA A 161 11.41 28.99 10.55
C ALA A 161 12.88 28.71 10.92
N GLY A 162 13.76 28.54 9.90
CA GLY A 162 15.21 28.34 10.05
C GLY A 162 15.64 26.91 10.41
N LEU A 163 14.80 25.92 10.13
CA LEU A 163 15.16 24.50 10.26
C LEU A 163 15.67 23.96 8.92
N ALA A 164 16.69 23.08 8.96
CA ALA A 164 17.15 22.36 7.79
C ALA A 164 16.19 21.19 7.52
N VAL A 165 15.44 21.24 6.45
CA VAL A 165 14.47 20.21 6.01
C VAL A 165 15.00 19.50 4.77
N LYS A 166 14.64 18.21 4.60
CA LYS A 166 15.03 17.42 3.44
C LYS A 166 13.88 16.54 2.97
#